data_964a6366deef6b88978c0fc2c47c40b0
#
_entry.id   964a6366deef6b88978c0fc2c47c40b0
#
_cell.length_a   1.000
_cell.length_b   1.000
_cell.length_c   1.000
_cell.angle_alpha   90.00
_cell.angle_beta   90.00
_cell.angle_gamma   90.00
#
_symmetry.space_group_name_H-M   'P 1'
#
loop_
_entity.id
_entity.type
_entity.pdbx_description
1 polymer ?
#
loop_
_entity_poly.entity_id
_entity_poly.type
_entity_poly.pdbx_seq_one_letter_code
_entity_poly.pdbx_strand_id
1 'polypeptide(L)'
;STLSPSSAASDVYKRQGELRGYFYDEGKFRSSTEAPAKLTVLRSNIQETKVKLEGKIASHPFVQIISIAQGEKRIDFDLTINWKKNVGIGEYKENSWRDNRRAYCDDRFKLSVLFPVNLHSPRIYKNAPFDVCESKLDDTFFNSWDQIKHNIILHWVDLAEQEGDYALALFADHTTSYSHGKDYPLGLTAQYSGNGLWGPDYKITGPLKMKYAIVPHRGKWDKAAIATKSDCWNEPLLCSYHSFAKLESRSLVDLKNTGYQVSAANIKDGKIILRLFNAEGDRKQHNITFDMPLSSIEEVDLNGRVIDRKTIKTRTGKSEISISMPRFGLKTFALNLN
;
A
#
# COMPACT_ATOMS: atom_id res chain seq x y z
N SER A 1 6.07 0.27 39.91
CA SER A 1 7.08 -0.28 38.99
C SER A 1 7.40 0.76 37.96
N THR A 2 8.51 1.40 38.12
CA THR A 2 9.08 2.36 37.16
C THR A 2 9.50 1.61 35.92
N LEU A 3 8.85 1.92 34.79
CA LEU A 3 9.30 1.52 33.46
C LEU A 3 10.74 1.98 33.28
N SER A 4 11.62 1.08 32.87
CA SER A 4 13.01 1.44 32.59
C SER A 4 13.04 2.50 31.47
N PRO A 5 13.82 3.59 31.62
CA PRO A 5 13.79 4.70 30.65
C PRO A 5 14.27 4.35 29.25
N SER A 6 14.85 3.16 29.04
CA SER A 6 15.54 2.84 27.79
C SER A 6 14.65 2.35 26.65
N SER A 7 13.54 1.66 26.90
CA SER A 7 12.68 1.17 25.82
C SER A 7 11.54 2.11 25.46
N ALA A 8 10.91 2.73 26.44
CA ALA A 8 9.84 3.70 26.19
C ALA A 8 10.39 5.05 25.69
N ALA A 9 11.59 5.46 26.11
CA ALA A 9 12.18 6.74 25.69
C ALA A 9 12.70 6.75 24.25
N SER A 10 13.12 5.62 23.68
CA SER A 10 13.56 5.58 22.27
C SER A 10 12.43 5.86 21.30
N ASP A 11 11.20 5.49 21.64
CA ASP A 11 10.03 5.61 20.75
C ASP A 11 9.34 6.97 20.87
N VAL A 12 9.38 7.59 22.04
CA VAL A 12 8.83 8.96 22.26
C VAL A 12 9.61 10.03 21.50
N TYR A 13 10.91 9.83 21.25
CA TYR A 13 11.76 10.79 20.52
C TYR A 13 11.83 10.53 19.01
N LYS A 14 11.33 9.40 18.53
CA LYS A 14 11.24 9.11 17.10
C LYS A 14 9.95 9.72 16.55
N ARG A 15 10.09 10.58 15.55
CA ARG A 15 8.96 11.32 14.98
C ARG A 15 8.32 10.52 13.83
N GLN A 16 7.00 10.45 13.83
CA GLN A 16 6.23 9.80 12.77
C GLN A 16 6.30 10.61 11.48
N GLY A 17 6.55 9.92 10.34
CA GLY A 17 6.64 10.58 9.04
C GLY A 17 7.94 11.35 8.81
N GLU A 18 9.00 11.03 9.56
CA GLU A 18 10.33 11.60 9.37
C GLU A 18 10.88 11.24 8.00
N LEU A 19 11.34 12.25 7.24
CA LEU A 19 12.12 12.02 6.02
C LEU A 19 13.58 11.85 6.39
N ARG A 20 14.22 10.78 5.90
CA ARG A 20 15.63 10.47 6.15
C ARG A 20 16.31 10.02 4.88
N GLY A 21 17.47 10.59 4.59
CA GLY A 21 18.33 10.23 3.46
C GLY A 21 19.79 10.50 3.74
N TYR A 22 20.69 9.78 3.04
CA TYR A 22 22.13 10.01 3.12
C TYR A 22 22.59 11.03 2.09
N PHE A 23 23.23 12.08 2.55
CA PHE A 23 23.75 13.15 1.70
C PHE A 23 25.25 12.99 1.54
N TYR A 24 25.68 12.59 0.34
CA TYR A 24 27.06 12.25 0.05
C TYR A 24 28.02 13.43 0.17
N ASP A 25 27.58 14.65 -0.20
CA ASP A 25 28.38 15.87 -0.06
C ASP A 25 28.74 16.15 1.40
N GLU A 26 27.90 15.68 2.33
CA GLU A 26 28.11 15.85 3.77
C GLU A 26 28.59 14.56 4.46
N GLY A 27 28.57 13.44 3.76
CA GLY A 27 29.01 12.14 4.28
C GLY A 27 28.16 11.58 5.42
N LYS A 28 26.86 11.98 5.53
CA LYS A 28 26.00 11.62 6.65
C LYS A 28 24.52 11.53 6.29
N PHE A 29 23.79 10.80 7.12
CA PHE A 29 22.32 10.87 7.08
C PHE A 29 21.82 12.23 7.57
N ARG A 30 20.82 12.75 6.88
CA ARG A 30 20.08 13.97 7.27
C ARG A 30 18.63 13.60 7.50
N SER A 31 17.99 14.33 8.38
CA SER A 31 16.61 14.16 8.77
C SER A 31 15.82 15.46 8.58
N SER A 32 14.54 15.31 8.21
CA SER A 32 13.61 16.44 8.18
C SER A 32 13.33 17.03 9.56
N THR A 33 13.73 16.34 10.63
CA THR A 33 13.54 16.77 12.02
C THR A 33 14.66 17.68 12.54
N GLU A 34 15.73 17.88 11.76
CA GLU A 34 16.85 18.73 12.13
C GLU A 34 16.52 20.24 12.08
N ALA A 35 15.46 20.60 11.40
CA ALA A 35 14.98 21.97 11.32
C ALA A 35 13.49 22.05 11.67
N PRO A 36 13.03 23.16 12.27
CA PRO A 36 11.61 23.35 12.53
C PRO A 36 10.82 23.42 11.23
N ALA A 37 9.62 22.83 11.25
CA ALA A 37 8.67 22.90 10.15
C ALA A 37 7.48 23.80 10.51
N LYS A 38 6.90 24.47 9.52
CA LYS A 38 5.71 25.27 9.66
C LYS A 38 4.48 24.43 9.44
N LEU A 39 3.58 24.40 10.42
CA LEU A 39 2.28 23.74 10.31
C LEU A 39 1.20 24.78 10.06
N THR A 40 0.34 24.52 9.08
CA THR A 40 -0.82 25.34 8.74
C THR A 40 -2.07 24.47 8.65
N VAL A 41 -3.12 24.81 9.37
CA VAL A 41 -4.41 24.13 9.24
C VAL A 41 -5.08 24.62 7.96
N LEU A 42 -5.29 23.72 6.99
CA LEU A 42 -5.97 24.03 5.72
C LEU A 42 -7.48 23.90 5.86
N ARG A 43 -7.93 22.88 6.58
CA ARG A 43 -9.34 22.61 6.85
C ARG A 43 -9.48 21.86 8.18
N SER A 44 -10.48 22.21 8.94
CA SER A 44 -10.91 21.45 10.12
C SER A 44 -12.41 21.61 10.24
N ASN A 45 -13.14 20.57 9.89
CA ASN A 45 -14.60 20.53 9.97
C ASN A 45 -15.06 19.12 10.38
N ILE A 46 -16.38 18.89 10.40
CA ILE A 46 -16.97 17.62 10.78
C ILE A 46 -16.58 16.47 9.84
N GLN A 47 -16.17 16.73 8.61
CA GLN A 47 -15.86 15.70 7.61
C GLN A 47 -14.39 15.31 7.60
N GLU A 48 -13.49 16.29 7.72
CA GLU A 48 -12.05 16.05 7.67
C GLU A 48 -11.25 17.12 8.42
N THR A 49 -10.08 16.71 8.89
CA THR A 49 -9.01 17.61 9.28
C THR A 49 -7.86 17.46 8.29
N LYS A 50 -7.41 18.60 7.74
CA LYS A 50 -6.31 18.64 6.78
C LYS A 50 -5.31 19.72 7.19
N VAL A 51 -4.05 19.32 7.32
CA VAL A 51 -2.96 20.20 7.70
C VAL A 51 -1.85 20.15 6.66
N LYS A 52 -1.17 21.27 6.49
CA LYS A 52 0.00 21.42 5.64
C LYS A 52 1.23 21.60 6.53
N LEU A 53 2.23 20.77 6.30
CA LEU A 53 3.54 20.85 6.92
C LEU A 53 4.56 21.28 5.87
N GLU A 54 5.25 22.39 6.11
CA GLU A 54 6.30 22.95 5.25
C GLU A 54 7.63 22.87 5.99
N GLY A 55 8.58 22.13 5.46
CA GLY A 55 9.87 21.91 6.09
C GLY A 55 11.01 21.78 5.09
N LYS A 56 12.15 21.34 5.58
CA LYS A 56 13.33 21.05 4.76
C LYS A 56 13.99 19.76 5.20
N ILE A 57 14.54 19.03 4.22
CA ILE A 57 15.53 17.99 4.48
C ILE A 57 16.84 18.45 3.87
N ALA A 58 17.89 18.59 4.69
CA ALA A 58 19.10 19.33 4.33
C ALA A 58 18.71 20.72 3.76
N SER A 59 19.09 21.04 2.53
CA SER A 59 18.75 22.31 1.88
C SER A 59 17.45 22.27 1.06
N HIS A 60 16.81 21.11 0.91
CA HIS A 60 15.70 20.91 -0.02
C HIS A 60 14.35 21.09 0.67
N PRO A 61 13.48 21.98 0.18
CA PRO A 61 12.17 22.20 0.77
C PRO A 61 11.22 21.05 0.42
N PHE A 62 10.39 20.67 1.39
CA PHE A 62 9.27 19.77 1.17
C PHE A 62 7.96 20.36 1.68
N VAL A 63 6.88 19.86 1.11
CA VAL A 63 5.51 20.08 1.59
C VAL A 63 4.87 18.73 1.81
N GLN A 64 4.22 18.56 2.95
CA GLN A 64 3.43 17.37 3.26
C GLN A 64 2.02 17.82 3.65
N ILE A 65 1.03 17.29 2.96
CA ILE A 65 -0.37 17.44 3.35
C ILE A 65 -0.78 16.20 4.12
N ILE A 66 -1.26 16.37 5.34
CA ILE A 66 -1.73 15.29 6.21
C ILE A 66 -3.25 15.44 6.33
N SER A 67 -3.98 14.37 6.07
CA SER A 67 -5.45 14.36 6.08
C SER A 67 -5.99 13.22 6.93
N ILE A 68 -7.01 13.50 7.73
CA ILE A 68 -7.75 12.52 8.51
C ILE A 68 -9.23 12.78 8.25
N ALA A 69 -9.93 11.79 7.69
CA ALA A 69 -11.37 11.86 7.49
C ALA A 69 -12.12 11.39 8.76
N GLN A 70 -13.30 11.95 8.99
CA GLN A 70 -14.13 11.56 10.13
C GLN A 70 -14.52 10.07 10.02
N GLY A 71 -14.43 9.35 11.13
CA GLY A 71 -14.78 7.93 11.21
C GLY A 71 -13.71 7.00 10.64
N GLU A 72 -12.70 7.53 9.97
CA GLU A 72 -11.57 6.74 9.45
C GLU A 72 -10.42 6.67 10.46
N LYS A 73 -9.79 5.50 10.52
CA LYS A 73 -8.54 5.32 11.29
C LYS A 73 -7.30 5.61 10.44
N ARG A 74 -7.48 5.73 9.13
CA ARG A 74 -6.41 6.00 8.18
C ARG A 74 -5.98 7.46 8.25
N ILE A 75 -4.66 7.66 8.21
CA ILE A 75 -4.04 8.98 8.07
C ILE A 75 -3.38 9.00 6.70
N ASP A 76 -3.81 9.92 5.85
CA ASP A 76 -3.32 10.10 4.49
C ASP A 76 -2.24 11.17 4.43
N PHE A 77 -1.22 10.94 3.63
CA PHE A 77 -0.10 11.86 3.40
C PHE A 77 0.09 12.08 1.90
N ASP A 78 0.26 13.34 1.51
CA ASP A 78 0.66 13.75 0.17
C ASP A 78 1.97 14.53 0.29
N LEU A 79 3.08 13.92 -0.14
CA LEU A 79 4.43 14.44 -0.01
C LEU A 79 4.89 15.02 -1.35
N THR A 80 5.39 16.25 -1.31
CA THR A 80 6.11 16.86 -2.42
C THR A 80 7.47 17.36 -1.94
N ILE A 81 8.56 16.93 -2.60
CA ILE A 81 9.91 17.47 -2.36
C ILE A 81 10.37 18.17 -3.62
N ASN A 82 10.74 19.42 -3.47
CA ASN A 82 11.32 20.21 -4.55
C ASN A 82 12.84 20.17 -4.45
N TRP A 83 13.45 19.26 -5.19
CA TRP A 83 14.91 19.11 -5.22
C TRP A 83 15.56 20.36 -5.81
N LYS A 84 16.52 20.91 -5.11
CA LYS A 84 17.39 21.97 -5.64
C LYS A 84 18.44 21.34 -6.57
N LYS A 85 19.06 22.17 -7.38
CA LYS A 85 20.26 21.80 -8.13
C LYS A 85 21.29 21.21 -7.16
N ASN A 86 21.96 20.14 -7.50
CA ASN A 86 22.85 19.35 -6.65
C ASN A 86 22.08 18.71 -5.49
N VAL A 87 21.39 17.64 -5.80
CA VAL A 87 20.51 16.97 -4.83
C VAL A 87 21.30 16.43 -3.63
N GLY A 88 22.52 15.95 -3.84
CA GLY A 88 23.42 15.45 -2.79
C GLY A 88 23.01 14.09 -2.22
N ILE A 89 21.84 13.58 -2.56
CA ILE A 89 21.34 12.27 -2.12
C ILE A 89 21.65 11.22 -3.17
N GLY A 90 22.22 10.10 -2.78
CA GLY A 90 22.60 9.02 -3.67
C GLY A 90 23.82 9.34 -4.52
N GLU A 91 24.92 8.68 -4.24
CA GLU A 91 26.12 8.81 -5.05
C GLU A 91 25.90 8.18 -6.43
N TYR A 92 26.01 8.98 -7.48
CA TYR A 92 26.10 8.50 -8.85
C TYR A 92 27.56 8.53 -9.29
N LYS A 93 28.20 7.36 -9.35
CA LYS A 93 29.52 7.19 -10.00
C LYS A 93 29.32 6.46 -11.32
N GLU A 94 29.51 7.16 -12.40
CA GLU A 94 29.65 6.56 -13.71
C GLU A 94 30.84 5.58 -13.65
N ASN A 95 30.63 4.30 -13.97
CA ASN A 95 31.70 3.27 -14.05
C ASN A 95 32.20 2.62 -12.74
N SER A 96 31.45 2.52 -11.70
CA SER A 96 31.89 1.69 -10.56
C SER A 96 31.43 0.21 -10.68
N TRP A 97 31.92 -0.52 -11.65
CA TRP A 97 31.73 -1.98 -11.74
C TRP A 97 32.23 -2.75 -10.51
N ARG A 98 33.06 -2.11 -9.67
CA ARG A 98 33.63 -2.68 -8.45
C ARG A 98 32.79 -2.39 -7.20
N ASP A 99 31.88 -1.46 -7.22
CA ASP A 99 31.00 -1.17 -6.10
C ASP A 99 29.69 -1.96 -6.28
N ASN A 100 29.61 -3.10 -5.62
CA ASN A 100 28.42 -3.98 -5.65
C ASN A 100 27.21 -3.41 -4.90
N ARG A 101 27.30 -2.17 -4.42
CA ARG A 101 26.19 -1.53 -3.70
C ARG A 101 25.13 -1.09 -4.68
N ARG A 102 23.92 -1.57 -4.43
CA ARG A 102 22.76 -1.26 -5.26
C ARG A 102 21.74 -0.46 -4.45
N ALA A 103 21.07 0.47 -5.09
CA ALA A 103 20.06 1.31 -4.45
C ALA A 103 19.03 0.49 -3.68
N TYR A 104 18.67 -0.68 -4.18
CA TYR A 104 17.74 -1.60 -3.53
C TYR A 104 18.23 -2.10 -2.16
N CYS A 105 19.51 -2.40 -2.01
CA CYS A 105 20.07 -3.06 -0.82
C CYS A 105 20.68 -2.08 0.19
N ASP A 106 20.93 -0.83 -0.18
CA ASP A 106 21.65 0.14 0.64
C ASP A 106 20.80 1.36 0.95
N ASP A 107 20.58 1.63 2.24
CA ASP A 107 19.81 2.76 2.73
C ASP A 107 20.37 4.13 2.33
N ARG A 108 21.68 4.19 2.02
CA ARG A 108 22.30 5.42 1.57
C ARG A 108 21.83 5.87 0.19
N PHE A 109 21.22 4.97 -0.59
CA PHE A 109 20.66 5.28 -1.90
C PHE A 109 19.13 5.44 -1.87
N LYS A 110 18.58 5.72 -0.69
CA LYS A 110 17.14 5.90 -0.50
C LYS A 110 16.84 7.16 0.25
N LEU A 111 15.73 7.78 -0.13
CA LEU A 111 14.99 8.65 0.75
C LEU A 111 13.85 7.84 1.35
N SER A 112 13.82 7.74 2.65
CA SER A 112 12.81 6.99 3.37
C SER A 112 11.91 7.90 4.19
N VAL A 113 10.63 7.53 4.29
CA VAL A 113 9.69 8.05 5.29
C VAL A 113 9.63 7.05 6.42
N LEU A 114 9.92 7.45 7.65
CA LEU A 114 10.07 6.56 8.79
C LEU A 114 8.85 6.61 9.72
N PHE A 115 8.41 5.42 10.15
CA PHE A 115 7.32 5.23 11.09
C PHE A 115 7.80 4.33 12.25
N PRO A 116 8.30 4.92 13.34
CA PRO A 116 8.62 4.15 14.53
C PRO A 116 7.36 3.56 15.16
N VAL A 117 7.38 2.27 15.42
CA VAL A 117 6.27 1.54 16.04
C VAL A 117 6.76 0.80 17.27
N ASN A 118 5.93 0.77 18.30
CA ASN A 118 6.18 0.03 19.54
C ASN A 118 5.30 -1.23 19.55
N LEU A 119 5.68 -2.22 18.74
CA LEU A 119 5.01 -3.52 18.63
C LEU A 119 5.93 -4.61 19.17
N HIS A 120 5.37 -5.55 19.93
CA HIS A 120 6.12 -6.69 20.47
C HIS A 120 6.26 -7.80 19.43
N SER A 121 7.51 -8.19 19.11
CA SER A 121 7.81 -9.27 18.17
C SER A 121 6.98 -9.22 16.90
N PRO A 122 7.02 -8.09 16.15
CA PRO A 122 6.13 -7.91 15.02
C PRO A 122 6.45 -8.88 13.89
N ARG A 123 5.42 -9.37 13.23
CA ARG A 123 5.49 -10.04 11.93
C ARG A 123 5.17 -9.06 10.84
N ILE A 124 5.87 -9.21 9.73
CA ILE A 124 5.72 -8.34 8.56
C ILE A 124 4.97 -9.11 7.48
N TYR A 125 3.86 -8.57 7.03
CA TYR A 125 3.13 -9.04 5.87
C TYR A 125 3.18 -7.99 4.77
N LYS A 126 3.32 -8.43 3.54
CA LYS A 126 3.34 -7.53 2.38
C LYS A 126 2.58 -8.13 1.22
N ASN A 127 1.99 -7.29 0.39
CA ASN A 127 1.38 -7.78 -0.84
C ASN A 127 2.43 -8.10 -1.90
N ALA A 128 2.11 -9.12 -2.66
CA ALA A 128 2.80 -9.58 -3.85
C ALA A 128 1.75 -9.82 -4.96
N PRO A 129 2.14 -10.03 -6.22
CA PRO A 129 1.17 -10.34 -7.27
C PRO A 129 0.34 -11.56 -6.91
N PHE A 130 -0.96 -11.36 -6.68
CA PHE A 130 -1.93 -12.39 -6.29
C PHE A 130 -1.53 -13.20 -5.06
N ASP A 131 -0.84 -12.58 -4.10
CA ASP A 131 -0.38 -13.24 -2.88
C ASP A 131 -0.15 -12.23 -1.75
N VAL A 132 -0.01 -12.74 -0.53
CA VAL A 132 0.51 -12.02 0.64
C VAL A 132 1.61 -12.84 1.27
N CYS A 133 2.80 -12.26 1.30
CA CYS A 133 3.97 -12.93 1.86
C CYS A 133 4.25 -12.46 3.28
N GLU A 134 4.54 -13.39 4.18
CA GLU A 134 5.18 -13.07 5.46
C GLU A 134 6.68 -12.83 5.19
N SER A 135 7.15 -11.64 5.51
CA SER A 135 8.56 -11.27 5.36
C SER A 135 9.30 -11.53 6.67
N LYS A 136 10.23 -12.47 6.67
CA LYS A 136 11.06 -12.78 7.84
C LYS A 136 12.26 -11.86 7.88
N LEU A 137 12.63 -11.40 9.09
CA LEU A 137 13.83 -10.58 9.25
C LEU A 137 15.12 -11.39 9.01
N ASP A 138 15.09 -12.70 9.26
CA ASP A 138 16.29 -13.53 9.35
C ASP A 138 16.68 -14.28 8.06
N ASP A 139 15.81 -14.30 7.06
CA ASP A 139 16.03 -15.12 5.87
C ASP A 139 15.55 -14.42 4.60
N THR A 140 16.32 -13.45 4.13
CA THR A 140 16.07 -12.78 2.84
C THR A 140 17.29 -12.81 1.95
N PHE A 141 17.07 -13.08 0.67
CA PHE A 141 18.12 -13.19 -0.35
C PHE A 141 18.98 -11.91 -0.50
N PHE A 142 18.41 -10.74 -0.23
CA PHE A 142 19.08 -9.44 -0.32
C PHE A 142 19.39 -8.87 1.06
N ASN A 143 20.31 -9.50 1.77
CA ASN A 143 20.84 -9.02 3.04
C ASN A 143 22.13 -8.24 2.84
N SER A 144 22.06 -6.92 2.79
CA SER A 144 23.26 -6.09 2.94
C SER A 144 23.54 -5.72 4.40
N TRP A 145 22.57 -5.90 5.30
CA TRP A 145 22.61 -5.54 6.71
C TRP A 145 21.97 -6.64 7.55
N ASP A 146 22.65 -7.13 8.55
CA ASP A 146 22.13 -8.18 9.43
C ASP A 146 20.88 -7.76 10.21
N GLN A 147 20.67 -6.45 10.37
CA GLN A 147 19.65 -5.89 11.25
C GLN A 147 18.52 -5.15 10.52
N ILE A 148 18.71 -4.77 9.26
CA ILE A 148 17.73 -4.05 8.46
C ILE A 148 17.44 -4.84 7.20
N LYS A 149 16.16 -5.13 6.96
CA LYS A 149 15.67 -5.84 5.80
C LYS A 149 14.92 -4.89 4.88
N HIS A 150 15.17 -5.03 3.60
CA HIS A 150 14.49 -4.31 2.53
C HIS A 150 13.73 -5.29 1.67
N ASN A 151 12.51 -4.96 1.31
CA ASN A 151 11.73 -5.77 0.40
C ASN A 151 10.76 -4.91 -0.42
N ILE A 152 10.43 -5.39 -1.62
CA ILE A 152 9.48 -4.71 -2.51
C ILE A 152 8.06 -4.98 -2.05
N ILE A 153 7.22 -3.95 -2.12
CA ILE A 153 5.78 -4.02 -1.98
C ILE A 153 5.13 -3.50 -3.26
N LEU A 154 3.95 -4.00 -3.60
CA LEU A 154 3.15 -3.40 -4.66
C LEU A 154 2.46 -2.15 -4.12
N HIS A 155 1.65 -2.29 -3.06
CA HIS A 155 0.86 -1.21 -2.50
C HIS A 155 0.81 -1.15 -0.98
N TRP A 156 1.14 -2.24 -0.25
CA TRP A 156 1.07 -2.21 1.20
C TRP A 156 2.04 -3.16 1.90
N VAL A 157 2.39 -2.78 3.12
CA VAL A 157 3.06 -3.60 4.12
C VAL A 157 2.34 -3.45 5.45
N ASP A 158 2.26 -4.52 6.22
CA ASP A 158 1.61 -4.57 7.53
C ASP A 158 2.55 -5.15 8.59
N LEU A 159 2.73 -4.42 9.68
CA LEU A 159 3.40 -4.90 10.89
C LEU A 159 2.34 -5.26 11.91
N ALA A 160 2.23 -6.54 12.25
CA ALA A 160 1.30 -7.04 13.25
C ALA A 160 2.04 -7.73 14.39
N GLU A 161 1.65 -7.49 15.62
CA GLU A 161 2.15 -8.24 16.77
C GLU A 161 1.88 -9.74 16.60
N GLN A 162 2.82 -10.57 17.01
CA GLN A 162 2.67 -12.02 16.88
C GLN A 162 1.59 -12.57 17.81
N GLU A 163 1.56 -12.10 19.04
CA GLU A 163 0.67 -12.54 20.11
C GLU A 163 -0.23 -11.42 20.63
N GLY A 164 -0.13 -10.24 20.03
CA GLY A 164 -0.90 -9.06 20.39
C GLY A 164 -2.01 -8.76 19.42
N ASP A 165 -2.75 -7.71 19.74
CA ASP A 165 -3.89 -7.25 18.96
C ASP A 165 -3.55 -6.04 18.08
N TYR A 166 -2.37 -5.45 18.22
CA TYR A 166 -2.04 -4.19 17.58
C TYR A 166 -1.24 -4.41 16.30
N ALA A 167 -1.55 -3.60 15.31
CA ALA A 167 -0.87 -3.62 14.03
C ALA A 167 -0.88 -2.23 13.38
N LEU A 168 0.05 -2.01 12.46
CA LEU A 168 0.15 -0.82 11.63
C LEU A 168 0.38 -1.23 10.17
N ALA A 169 -0.60 -0.96 9.33
CA ALA A 169 -0.43 -1.05 7.89
C ALA A 169 0.02 0.29 7.30
N LEU A 170 0.83 0.21 6.25
CA LEU A 170 1.32 1.33 5.47
C LEU A 170 0.99 1.10 4.00
N PHE A 171 0.33 2.08 3.37
CA PHE A 171 -0.05 2.06 1.96
C PHE A 171 0.86 2.97 1.14
N ALA A 172 1.13 2.59 -0.10
CA ALA A 172 1.84 3.37 -1.09
C ALA A 172 1.03 3.45 -2.39
N ASP A 173 1.09 4.60 -3.08
CA ASP A 173 0.39 4.84 -4.34
C ASP A 173 1.08 4.22 -5.57
N HIS A 174 2.22 3.57 -5.36
CA HIS A 174 2.97 2.88 -6.41
C HIS A 174 3.84 1.77 -5.81
N THR A 175 4.33 0.90 -6.67
CA THR A 175 5.29 -0.14 -6.29
C THR A 175 6.58 0.49 -5.80
N THR A 176 6.97 0.18 -4.56
CA THR A 176 8.17 0.68 -3.93
C THR A 176 8.78 -0.39 -3.01
N SER A 177 9.57 0.00 -2.04
CA SER A 177 10.08 -0.91 -1.01
C SER A 177 9.85 -0.38 0.39
N TYR A 178 9.89 -1.28 1.35
CA TYR A 178 9.98 -0.95 2.76
C TYR A 178 11.30 -1.44 3.34
N SER A 179 11.67 -0.88 4.46
CA SER A 179 12.75 -1.36 5.33
C SER A 179 12.24 -1.50 6.76
N HIS A 180 12.76 -2.48 7.48
CA HIS A 180 12.49 -2.67 8.89
C HIS A 180 13.60 -3.49 9.53
N GLY A 181 13.87 -3.29 10.80
CA GLY A 181 14.85 -4.03 11.58
C GLY A 181 14.54 -4.01 13.05
N LYS A 182 15.31 -4.75 13.86
CA LYS A 182 15.12 -4.86 15.30
C LYS A 182 15.10 -3.48 15.96
N ASP A 183 16.02 -2.62 15.58
CA ASP A 183 16.19 -1.26 16.11
C ASP A 183 15.99 -0.19 15.01
N TYR A 184 15.39 -0.57 13.90
CA TYR A 184 15.12 0.30 12.77
C TYR A 184 13.62 0.40 12.53
N PRO A 185 13.07 1.62 12.45
CA PRO A 185 11.64 1.82 12.26
C PRO A 185 11.16 1.28 10.91
N LEU A 186 9.87 1.04 10.79
CA LEU A 186 9.27 0.81 9.48
C LEU A 186 9.54 2.02 8.61
N GLY A 187 10.26 1.82 7.51
CA GLY A 187 10.59 2.84 6.52
C GLY A 187 9.90 2.54 5.20
N LEU A 188 9.27 3.54 4.61
CA LEU A 188 8.79 3.50 3.23
C LEU A 188 9.79 4.20 2.34
N THR A 189 10.27 3.55 1.30
CA THR A 189 11.14 4.20 0.31
C THR A 189 10.32 5.17 -0.53
N ALA A 190 10.55 6.45 -0.34
CA ALA A 190 9.92 7.52 -1.11
C ALA A 190 10.64 7.73 -2.45
N GLN A 191 11.95 7.54 -2.49
CA GLN A 191 12.73 7.66 -3.71
C GLN A 191 14.02 6.85 -3.63
N TYR A 192 14.35 6.18 -4.74
CA TYR A 192 15.67 5.61 -4.97
C TYR A 192 16.60 6.63 -5.63
N SER A 193 17.89 6.46 -5.40
CA SER A 193 18.97 7.22 -6.05
C SER A 193 20.18 6.32 -6.27
N GLY A 194 21.12 6.71 -7.13
CA GLY A 194 22.33 5.95 -7.39
C GLY A 194 22.14 4.73 -8.28
N ASN A 195 22.96 3.71 -8.10
CA ASN A 195 23.04 2.57 -9.01
C ASN A 195 21.80 1.66 -8.94
N GLY A 196 21.20 1.37 -10.10
CA GLY A 196 20.13 0.40 -10.23
C GLY A 196 20.59 -1.04 -10.02
N LEU A 197 19.66 -1.93 -9.70
CA LEU A 197 19.94 -3.37 -9.58
C LEU A 197 20.24 -4.00 -10.95
N TRP A 198 19.36 -3.67 -11.90
CA TRP A 198 19.45 -4.04 -13.32
C TRP A 198 18.92 -2.85 -14.14
N GLY A 199 19.62 -2.51 -15.21
CA GLY A 199 19.23 -1.39 -16.07
C GLY A 199 19.80 -0.04 -15.62
N PRO A 200 19.17 1.08 -16.00
CA PRO A 200 19.70 2.41 -15.76
C PRO A 200 19.72 2.77 -14.27
N ASP A 201 20.63 3.65 -13.92
CA ASP A 201 20.72 4.19 -12.58
C ASP A 201 19.57 5.15 -12.26
N TYR A 202 19.25 5.26 -10.96
CA TYR A 202 18.21 6.16 -10.49
C TYR A 202 18.75 7.58 -10.35
N LYS A 203 18.41 8.43 -11.31
CA LYS A 203 18.73 9.87 -11.28
C LYS A 203 17.52 10.66 -10.79
N ILE A 204 17.77 11.60 -9.88
CA ILE A 204 16.73 12.52 -9.42
C ILE A 204 16.67 13.69 -10.41
N THR A 205 15.63 13.72 -11.24
CA THR A 205 15.50 14.68 -12.36
C THR A 205 14.40 15.70 -12.16
N GLY A 206 13.62 15.63 -11.11
CA GLY A 206 12.48 16.51 -10.89
C GLY A 206 11.94 16.42 -9.47
N PRO A 207 10.82 17.09 -9.18
CA PRO A 207 10.21 17.00 -7.87
C PRO A 207 9.72 15.59 -7.58
N LEU A 208 9.94 15.10 -6.36
CA LEU A 208 9.29 13.92 -5.86
C LEU A 208 7.84 14.26 -5.50
N LYS A 209 6.90 13.45 -5.96
CA LYS A 209 5.50 13.46 -5.50
C LYS A 209 5.10 12.04 -5.17
N MET A 210 4.57 11.83 -3.97
CA MET A 210 4.17 10.53 -3.49
C MET A 210 3.01 10.65 -2.52
N LYS A 211 2.04 9.76 -2.65
CA LYS A 211 1.00 9.58 -1.64
C LYS A 211 1.26 8.28 -0.88
N TYR A 212 1.00 8.32 0.41
CA TYR A 212 1.04 7.15 1.27
C TYR A 212 0.06 7.33 2.42
N ALA A 213 -0.27 6.24 3.10
CA ALA A 213 -1.15 6.30 4.25
C ALA A 213 -0.71 5.30 5.32
N ILE A 214 -1.06 5.59 6.57
CA ILE A 214 -0.94 4.65 7.68
C ILE A 214 -2.31 4.27 8.20
N VAL A 215 -2.47 3.00 8.57
CA VAL A 215 -3.73 2.45 9.10
C VAL A 215 -3.42 1.67 10.37
N PRO A 216 -3.56 2.28 11.56
CA PRO A 216 -3.51 1.52 12.80
C PRO A 216 -4.76 0.63 12.91
N HIS A 217 -4.57 -0.63 13.26
CA HIS A 217 -5.68 -1.58 13.36
C HIS A 217 -5.44 -2.65 14.42
N ARG A 218 -6.44 -3.50 14.63
CA ARG A 218 -6.36 -4.68 15.46
C ARG A 218 -6.44 -5.94 14.62
N GLY A 219 -5.80 -7.00 15.12
CA GLY A 219 -5.75 -8.29 14.45
C GLY A 219 -4.82 -8.31 13.24
N LYS A 220 -4.82 -9.41 12.51
CA LYS A 220 -3.98 -9.61 11.33
C LYS A 220 -4.58 -8.86 10.12
N TRP A 221 -3.77 -8.63 9.10
CA TRP A 221 -4.11 -7.93 7.88
C TRP A 221 -5.41 -8.42 7.21
N ASP A 222 -5.67 -9.75 7.19
CA ASP A 222 -6.86 -10.35 6.60
C ASP A 222 -8.15 -10.07 7.41
N LYS A 223 -8.03 -10.00 8.74
CA LYS A 223 -9.17 -9.66 9.63
C LYS A 223 -9.47 -8.16 9.63
N ALA A 224 -8.45 -7.37 9.42
CA ALA A 224 -8.57 -5.91 9.33
C ALA A 224 -8.93 -5.44 7.91
N ALA A 225 -9.05 -6.35 6.93
CA ALA A 225 -9.33 -6.08 5.53
C ALA A 225 -8.32 -5.09 4.90
N ILE A 226 -7.03 -5.30 5.18
CA ILE A 226 -5.96 -4.40 4.74
C ILE A 226 -5.79 -4.41 3.22
N ALA A 227 -5.86 -5.59 2.57
CA ALA A 227 -5.79 -5.68 1.12
C ALA A 227 -6.95 -4.91 0.47
N THR A 228 -8.19 -5.16 0.90
CA THR A 228 -9.37 -4.44 0.39
C THR A 228 -9.27 -2.93 0.63
N LYS A 229 -8.84 -2.50 1.81
CA LYS A 229 -8.67 -1.06 2.12
C LYS A 229 -7.58 -0.41 1.27
N SER A 230 -6.48 -1.13 1.00
CA SER A 230 -5.41 -0.65 0.13
C SER A 230 -5.90 -0.50 -1.31
N ASP A 231 -6.66 -1.46 -1.82
CA ASP A 231 -7.21 -1.38 -3.18
C ASP A 231 -8.20 -0.21 -3.31
N CYS A 232 -9.14 -0.08 -2.36
CA CYS A 232 -10.06 1.08 -2.35
C CYS A 232 -9.33 2.43 -2.25
N TRP A 233 -8.18 2.48 -1.60
CA TRP A 233 -7.38 3.69 -1.49
C TRP A 233 -6.62 4.00 -2.77
N ASN A 234 -6.10 2.97 -3.46
CA ASN A 234 -5.35 3.10 -4.70
C ASN A 234 -6.25 3.28 -5.94
N GLU A 235 -7.52 2.85 -5.85
CA GLU A 235 -8.51 2.97 -6.92
C GLU A 235 -9.59 4.00 -6.54
N PRO A 236 -9.32 5.30 -6.70
CA PRO A 236 -10.25 6.34 -6.31
C PRO A 236 -11.52 6.30 -7.16
N LEU A 237 -12.64 6.65 -6.55
CA LEU A 237 -13.92 6.77 -7.25
C LEU A 237 -13.82 7.81 -8.36
N LEU A 238 -14.30 7.43 -9.54
CA LEU A 238 -14.48 8.37 -10.64
C LEU A 238 -15.79 9.12 -10.45
N CYS A 239 -15.70 10.44 -10.36
CA CYS A 239 -16.85 11.31 -10.24
C CYS A 239 -17.08 12.06 -11.55
N SER A 240 -18.32 12.05 -12.05
CA SER A 240 -18.75 12.88 -13.16
C SER A 240 -19.97 13.68 -12.77
N TYR A 241 -20.09 14.89 -13.32
CA TYR A 241 -21.26 15.72 -13.09
C TYR A 241 -22.29 15.45 -14.20
N HIS A 242 -23.51 15.11 -13.80
CA HIS A 242 -24.64 14.92 -14.70
C HIS A 242 -25.84 15.75 -14.27
N SER A 243 -26.53 16.32 -15.22
CA SER A 243 -27.72 17.14 -14.99
C SER A 243 -29.04 16.34 -14.89
N PHE A 244 -28.95 15.00 -14.74
CA PHE A 244 -30.16 14.16 -14.66
C PHE A 244 -30.83 14.22 -13.30
N ALA A 245 -32.14 14.33 -13.30
CA ALA A 245 -32.98 14.53 -12.11
C ALA A 245 -33.09 13.30 -11.19
N LYS A 246 -32.67 12.10 -11.63
CA LYS A 246 -32.76 10.88 -10.82
C LYS A 246 -31.59 9.96 -11.10
N LEU A 247 -30.75 9.80 -10.09
CA LEU A 247 -29.65 8.80 -10.09
C LEU A 247 -30.14 7.55 -9.36
N GLU A 248 -30.06 6.39 -10.02
CA GLU A 248 -30.25 5.10 -9.38
C GLU A 248 -28.87 4.54 -9.01
N SER A 249 -28.73 4.09 -7.76
CA SER A 249 -27.56 3.34 -7.33
C SER A 249 -27.66 1.92 -7.88
N ARG A 250 -26.68 1.50 -8.66
CA ARG A 250 -26.57 0.14 -9.18
C ARG A 250 -25.18 -0.41 -8.94
N SER A 251 -25.10 -1.70 -8.67
CA SER A 251 -23.83 -2.44 -8.54
C SER A 251 -23.83 -3.60 -9.54
N LEU A 252 -22.70 -3.80 -10.23
CA LEU A 252 -22.53 -4.98 -11.07
C LEU A 252 -22.62 -6.25 -10.23
N VAL A 253 -21.87 -6.29 -9.12
CA VAL A 253 -21.77 -7.45 -8.24
C VAL A 253 -21.65 -7.02 -6.78
N ASP A 254 -22.39 -7.68 -5.91
CA ASP A 254 -22.23 -7.58 -4.46
C ASP A 254 -21.47 -8.81 -3.95
N LEU A 255 -20.23 -8.60 -3.56
CA LEU A 255 -19.34 -9.63 -3.02
C LEU A 255 -19.52 -9.81 -1.51
N LYS A 256 -20.32 -8.98 -0.87
CA LYS A 256 -20.53 -9.01 0.59
C LYS A 256 -19.18 -8.94 1.34
N ASN A 257 -19.10 -9.62 2.47
CA ASN A 257 -17.88 -9.71 3.28
C ASN A 257 -17.12 -11.02 2.99
N THR A 258 -16.99 -11.40 1.73
CA THR A 258 -16.34 -12.67 1.34
C THR A 258 -14.82 -12.61 1.34
N GLY A 259 -14.23 -11.41 1.34
CA GLY A 259 -12.80 -11.20 1.10
C GLY A 259 -12.42 -11.36 -0.38
N TYR A 260 -13.41 -11.43 -1.27
CA TYR A 260 -13.19 -11.45 -2.71
C TYR A 260 -13.08 -10.04 -3.25
N GLN A 261 -12.27 -9.87 -4.28
CA GLN A 261 -12.04 -8.62 -5.00
C GLN A 261 -12.30 -8.81 -6.48
N VAL A 262 -12.78 -7.76 -7.15
CA VAL A 262 -12.86 -7.74 -8.62
C VAL A 262 -11.47 -7.36 -9.16
N SER A 263 -10.76 -8.32 -9.74
CA SER A 263 -9.44 -8.08 -10.35
C SER A 263 -9.52 -7.66 -11.80
N ALA A 264 -10.63 -7.91 -12.49
CA ALA A 264 -10.91 -7.41 -13.83
C ALA A 264 -12.42 -7.47 -14.14
N ALA A 265 -12.91 -6.46 -14.86
CA ALA A 265 -14.24 -6.46 -15.46
C ALA A 265 -14.16 -5.83 -16.84
N ASN A 266 -14.57 -6.55 -17.87
CA ASN A 266 -14.61 -6.05 -19.24
C ASN A 266 -15.77 -6.65 -20.04
N ILE A 267 -16.02 -6.12 -21.23
CA ILE A 267 -16.99 -6.67 -22.18
C ILE A 267 -16.21 -7.32 -23.33
N LYS A 268 -16.52 -8.58 -23.60
CA LYS A 268 -15.98 -9.33 -24.73
C LYS A 268 -17.09 -10.14 -25.39
N ASP A 269 -17.24 -10.01 -26.71
CA ASP A 269 -18.22 -10.73 -27.51
C ASP A 269 -19.66 -10.65 -26.95
N GLY A 270 -20.06 -9.45 -26.47
CA GLY A 270 -21.38 -9.19 -25.88
C GLY A 270 -21.59 -9.74 -24.49
N LYS A 271 -20.59 -10.39 -23.88
CA LYS A 271 -20.61 -10.90 -22.52
C LYS A 271 -19.82 -10.03 -21.57
N ILE A 272 -20.25 -9.93 -20.31
CA ILE A 272 -19.43 -9.34 -19.24
C ILE A 272 -18.46 -10.40 -18.74
N ILE A 273 -17.18 -10.14 -18.86
CA ILE A 273 -16.14 -11.01 -18.30
C ILE A 273 -15.71 -10.43 -16.96
N LEU A 274 -16.01 -11.13 -15.90
CA LEU A 274 -15.71 -10.76 -14.53
C LEU A 274 -14.68 -11.72 -13.94
N ARG A 275 -13.56 -11.19 -13.45
CA ARG A 275 -12.56 -11.98 -12.73
C ARG A 275 -12.53 -11.59 -11.26
N LEU A 276 -12.66 -12.59 -10.42
CA LEU A 276 -12.59 -12.46 -8.97
C LEU A 276 -11.28 -13.05 -8.44
N PHE A 277 -10.74 -12.39 -7.45
CA PHE A 277 -9.57 -12.82 -6.69
C PHE A 277 -9.95 -12.95 -5.20
N ASN A 278 -9.56 -14.05 -4.56
CA ASN A 278 -9.77 -14.21 -3.12
C ASN A 278 -8.56 -13.68 -2.35
N ALA A 279 -8.57 -12.40 -2.00
CA ALA A 279 -7.47 -11.76 -1.30
C ALA A 279 -7.42 -12.13 0.19
N GLU A 280 -8.57 -12.13 0.87
CA GLU A 280 -8.66 -12.18 2.34
C GLU A 280 -9.61 -13.26 2.84
N GLY A 281 -10.42 -13.84 1.95
CA GLY A 281 -11.46 -14.80 2.28
C GLY A 281 -10.95 -16.20 2.63
N ASP A 282 -11.87 -17.02 3.06
CA ASP A 282 -11.67 -18.44 3.32
C ASP A 282 -12.02 -19.30 2.09
N ARG A 283 -11.94 -20.62 2.24
CA ARG A 283 -12.31 -21.60 1.19
C ARG A 283 -13.77 -22.01 1.20
N LYS A 284 -14.58 -21.42 2.07
CA LYS A 284 -15.99 -21.80 2.19
C LYS A 284 -16.76 -21.37 0.96
N GLN A 285 -17.94 -21.92 0.85
CA GLN A 285 -18.91 -21.53 -0.17
C GLN A 285 -19.57 -20.22 0.23
N HIS A 286 -19.53 -19.25 -0.67
CA HIS A 286 -20.13 -17.93 -0.48
C HIS A 286 -21.12 -17.64 -1.59
N ASN A 287 -22.20 -16.95 -1.25
CA ASN A 287 -23.16 -16.44 -2.23
C ASN A 287 -22.78 -15.03 -2.64
N ILE A 288 -22.66 -14.81 -3.93
CA ILE A 288 -22.48 -13.48 -4.54
C ILE A 288 -23.71 -13.13 -5.35
N THR A 289 -24.05 -11.85 -5.38
CA THR A 289 -25.28 -11.36 -6.01
C THR A 289 -24.92 -10.36 -7.12
N PHE A 290 -25.54 -10.53 -8.28
CA PHE A 290 -25.47 -9.59 -9.40
C PHE A 290 -26.76 -8.76 -9.39
N ASP A 291 -26.64 -7.43 -9.48
CA ASP A 291 -27.78 -6.51 -9.43
C ASP A 291 -28.49 -6.40 -10.81
N MET A 292 -28.59 -7.54 -11.48
CA MET A 292 -29.24 -7.67 -12.77
C MET A 292 -29.68 -9.12 -13.01
N PRO A 293 -30.71 -9.33 -13.84
CA PRO A 293 -31.07 -10.66 -14.30
C PRO A 293 -30.05 -11.15 -15.34
N LEU A 294 -29.50 -12.33 -15.12
CA LEU A 294 -28.55 -12.98 -16.03
C LEU A 294 -29.18 -14.25 -16.60
N SER A 295 -29.04 -14.45 -17.91
CA SER A 295 -29.49 -15.67 -18.58
C SER A 295 -28.58 -16.86 -18.33
N SER A 296 -27.29 -16.63 -18.25
CA SER A 296 -26.31 -17.66 -17.86
C SER A 296 -25.08 -17.07 -17.23
N ILE A 297 -24.41 -17.89 -16.37
CA ILE A 297 -23.10 -17.60 -15.79
C ILE A 297 -22.22 -18.82 -16.00
N GLU A 298 -21.14 -18.63 -16.74
CA GLU A 298 -20.17 -19.67 -17.06
C GLU A 298 -18.84 -19.36 -16.41
N GLU A 299 -18.29 -20.29 -15.63
CA GLU A 299 -16.91 -20.23 -15.18
C GLU A 299 -16.01 -20.58 -16.38
N VAL A 300 -15.04 -19.74 -16.69
CA VAL A 300 -14.18 -19.91 -17.86
C VAL A 300 -12.70 -19.87 -17.47
N ASP A 301 -11.85 -20.52 -18.26
CA ASP A 301 -10.40 -20.38 -18.15
C ASP A 301 -9.91 -19.03 -18.69
N LEU A 302 -8.60 -18.77 -18.63
CA LEU A 302 -7.99 -17.53 -19.12
C LEU A 302 -8.12 -17.36 -20.65
N ASN A 303 -8.40 -18.44 -21.37
CA ASN A 303 -8.63 -18.41 -22.83
C ASN A 303 -10.12 -18.27 -23.18
N GLY A 304 -11.00 -18.23 -22.18
CA GLY A 304 -12.45 -18.12 -22.37
C GLY A 304 -13.16 -19.45 -22.61
N ARG A 305 -12.49 -20.59 -22.40
CA ARG A 305 -13.12 -21.90 -22.51
C ARG A 305 -13.96 -22.17 -21.27
N VAL A 306 -15.18 -22.65 -21.47
CA VAL A 306 -16.09 -22.97 -20.36
C VAL A 306 -15.55 -24.15 -19.55
N ILE A 307 -15.38 -23.92 -18.24
CA ILE A 307 -14.98 -24.94 -17.27
C ILE A 307 -16.22 -25.52 -16.60
N ASP A 308 -17.16 -24.65 -16.21
CA ASP A 308 -18.35 -25.00 -15.47
C ASP A 308 -19.49 -24.01 -15.74
N ARG A 309 -20.73 -24.49 -15.57
CA ARG A 309 -21.93 -23.63 -15.66
C ARG A 309 -22.57 -23.49 -14.29
N LYS A 310 -22.75 -22.26 -13.83
CA LYS A 310 -23.28 -22.00 -12.51
C LYS A 310 -24.80 -22.05 -12.49
N THR A 311 -25.36 -22.69 -11.48
CA THR A 311 -26.79 -22.62 -11.21
C THR A 311 -27.13 -21.24 -10.67
N ILE A 312 -28.02 -20.55 -11.36
CA ILE A 312 -28.47 -19.19 -11.00
C ILE A 312 -29.75 -19.29 -10.18
N LYS A 313 -29.80 -18.57 -9.06
CA LYS A 313 -31.03 -18.29 -8.32
C LYS A 313 -31.44 -16.87 -8.63
N THR A 314 -32.58 -16.70 -9.30
CA THR A 314 -33.11 -15.35 -9.62
C THR A 314 -34.14 -14.96 -8.57
N ARG A 315 -33.96 -13.78 -7.97
CA ARG A 315 -34.94 -13.15 -7.05
C ARG A 315 -35.02 -11.67 -7.34
N THR A 316 -36.26 -11.16 -7.51
CA THR A 316 -36.53 -9.70 -7.65
C THR A 316 -35.60 -9.00 -8.65
N GLY A 317 -35.39 -9.60 -9.84
CA GLY A 317 -34.54 -9.03 -10.88
C GLY A 317 -33.02 -9.13 -10.64
N LYS A 318 -32.58 -9.81 -9.58
CA LYS A 318 -31.18 -10.08 -9.26
C LYS A 318 -30.81 -11.54 -9.48
N SER A 319 -29.57 -11.80 -9.82
CA SER A 319 -29.04 -13.16 -9.98
C SER A 319 -28.05 -13.47 -8.87
N GLU A 320 -28.20 -14.63 -8.24
CA GLU A 320 -27.30 -15.11 -7.18
C GLU A 320 -26.68 -16.44 -7.60
N ILE A 321 -25.38 -16.59 -7.35
CA ILE A 321 -24.65 -17.85 -7.48
C ILE A 321 -23.87 -18.15 -6.21
N SER A 322 -23.58 -19.45 -6.03
CA SER A 322 -22.74 -19.93 -4.95
C SER A 322 -21.37 -20.33 -5.50
N ILE A 323 -20.31 -19.76 -4.95
CA ILE A 323 -18.94 -20.04 -5.37
C ILE A 323 -18.06 -20.36 -4.16
N SER A 324 -17.03 -21.17 -4.40
CA SER A 324 -15.95 -21.44 -3.46
C SER A 324 -14.64 -21.19 -4.18
N MET A 325 -13.71 -20.51 -3.52
CA MET A 325 -12.40 -20.17 -4.08
C MET A 325 -11.36 -20.24 -2.96
N PRO A 326 -10.23 -20.94 -3.16
CA PRO A 326 -9.17 -20.93 -2.15
C PRO A 326 -8.61 -19.51 -1.99
N ARG A 327 -8.03 -19.23 -0.83
CA ARG A 327 -7.29 -17.98 -0.63
C ARG A 327 -6.22 -17.86 -1.72
N PHE A 328 -6.07 -16.66 -2.28
CA PHE A 328 -5.20 -16.34 -3.41
C PHE A 328 -5.60 -17.05 -4.73
N GLY A 329 -6.78 -17.66 -4.76
CA GLY A 329 -7.35 -18.21 -5.97
C GLY A 329 -7.99 -17.16 -6.86
N LEU A 330 -8.04 -17.46 -8.16
CA LEU A 330 -8.70 -16.67 -9.19
C LEU A 330 -9.80 -17.47 -9.86
N LYS A 331 -10.94 -16.82 -10.13
CA LYS A 331 -12.00 -17.38 -10.99
C LYS A 331 -12.48 -16.32 -11.97
N THR A 332 -12.70 -16.73 -13.20
CA THR A 332 -13.24 -15.86 -14.26
C THR A 332 -14.61 -16.36 -14.66
N PHE A 333 -15.56 -15.46 -14.77
CA PHE A 333 -16.94 -15.73 -15.15
C PHE A 333 -17.31 -14.96 -16.42
N ALA A 334 -17.95 -15.64 -17.35
CA ALA A 334 -18.64 -15.00 -18.48
C ALA A 334 -20.13 -14.90 -18.11
N LEU A 335 -20.62 -13.68 -18.07
CA LEU A 335 -21.99 -13.33 -17.68
C LEU A 335 -22.76 -12.97 -18.94
N ASN A 336 -23.87 -13.67 -19.21
CA ASN A 336 -24.78 -13.33 -20.29
C ASN A 336 -25.99 -12.59 -19.74
N LEU A 337 -26.30 -11.44 -20.33
CA LEU A 337 -27.50 -10.66 -20.01
C LEU A 337 -28.75 -11.34 -20.64
N ASN A 338 -29.91 -11.11 -20.03
CA ASN A 338 -31.20 -11.48 -20.64
C ASN A 338 -31.53 -10.55 -21.79
#